data_0f3f7a87ad28ff4e4dd0df946d10d7b2
#
_entry.id   0f3f7a87ad28ff4e4dd0df946d10d7b2
#
_cell.length_a   1.000
_cell.length_b   1.000
_cell.length_c   1.000
_cell.angle_alpha   90.00
_cell.angle_beta   90.00
_cell.angle_gamma   90.00
#
_symmetry.space_group_name_H-M   'P 1'
#
loop_
_entity.id
_entity.type
_entity.pdbx_description
1 polymer ?
#
loop_
_entity_poly.entity_id
_entity_poly.type
_entity_poly.pdbx_seq_one_letter_code
_entity_poly.pdbx_strand_id
1 'polypeptide(L)'
;MSVGAPRHILLTGFDPFDGDTVNPSGEVAKRLDGQMIGGCAVRTVILPVQHEAARAVVAPLLEAPGLVAVVHLGLAGGRARISLERVAVNVMDYSRPDAHGQVLCDVPCVEDGPAAHFSTLPLREMLAVLTADGIPAYVSNTAGTYLCNDISYTTLHALGRRGRSIPAGFIHLPFLPSMVSAHNLEQPSMDLPLMVRAIEIVLPLTVPAR
;
A
#
# COMPACT_ATOMS: atom_id res chain seq x y z
N MET A 1 -2.84 29.64 -21.36
CA MET A 1 -3.47 28.79 -20.32
C MET A 1 -2.45 27.71 -19.94
N SER A 2 -1.92 27.78 -18.73
CA SER A 2 -0.97 26.75 -18.25
C SER A 2 -1.74 25.43 -18.11
N VAL A 3 -1.43 24.46 -18.95
CA VAL A 3 -1.94 23.09 -18.78
C VAL A 3 -1.36 22.58 -17.47
N GLY A 4 -2.19 22.47 -16.42
CA GLY A 4 -1.76 21.91 -15.15
C GLY A 4 -1.13 20.53 -15.34
N ALA A 5 -0.23 20.16 -14.42
CA ALA A 5 0.40 18.83 -14.49
C ALA A 5 -0.66 17.72 -14.54
N PRO A 6 -0.46 16.67 -15.36
CA PRO A 6 -1.43 15.58 -15.50
C PRO A 6 -1.69 14.90 -14.15
N ARG A 7 -2.98 14.68 -13.86
CA ARG A 7 -3.40 14.03 -12.59
C ARG A 7 -2.94 12.58 -12.58
N HIS A 8 -2.43 12.15 -11.43
CA HIS A 8 -1.99 10.76 -11.27
C HIS A 8 -2.21 10.24 -9.85
N ILE A 9 -2.39 8.93 -9.76
CA ILE A 9 -2.41 8.15 -8.53
C ILE A 9 -1.01 7.55 -8.35
N LEU A 10 -0.40 7.71 -7.19
CA LEU A 10 0.81 6.96 -6.83
C LEU A 10 0.37 5.61 -6.25
N LEU A 11 0.75 4.53 -6.92
CA LEU A 11 0.55 3.17 -6.46
C LEU A 11 1.90 2.55 -6.16
N THR A 12 2.13 2.02 -4.96
CA THR A 12 3.39 1.35 -4.64
C THR A 12 3.19 -0.11 -4.31
N GLY A 13 4.17 -0.93 -4.62
CA GLY A 13 4.32 -2.30 -4.15
C GLY A 13 5.73 -2.48 -3.59
N PHE A 14 6.06 -3.67 -3.13
CA PHE A 14 7.39 -3.99 -2.61
C PHE A 14 8.12 -4.99 -3.49
N ASP A 15 9.46 -4.95 -3.42
CA ASP A 15 10.33 -5.98 -3.98
C ASP A 15 10.07 -7.34 -3.32
N PRO A 16 10.43 -8.45 -4.01
CA PRO A 16 10.54 -9.76 -3.37
C PRO A 16 11.48 -9.71 -2.18
N PHE A 17 11.15 -10.50 -1.13
CA PHE A 17 11.89 -10.49 0.13
C PHE A 17 11.80 -11.85 0.82
N ASP A 18 12.72 -12.12 1.76
CA ASP A 18 12.71 -13.31 2.64
C ASP A 18 12.79 -14.64 1.85
N GLY A 19 13.61 -14.67 0.78
CA GLY A 19 13.81 -15.85 -0.07
C GLY A 19 12.74 -16.04 -1.16
N ASP A 20 11.69 -15.22 -1.18
CA ASP A 20 10.73 -15.20 -2.27
C ASP A 20 11.31 -14.60 -3.54
N THR A 21 10.88 -15.11 -4.69
CA THR A 21 11.23 -14.57 -6.02
C THR A 21 10.20 -13.61 -6.56
N VAL A 22 9.05 -13.49 -5.88
CA VAL A 22 7.92 -12.67 -6.28
C VAL A 22 7.26 -12.04 -5.05
N ASN A 23 6.72 -10.82 -5.22
CA ASN A 23 5.88 -10.17 -4.22
C ASN A 23 4.55 -9.76 -4.89
N PRO A 24 3.40 -10.25 -4.42
CA PRO A 24 2.10 -9.92 -5.04
C PRO A 24 1.84 -8.41 -5.15
N SER A 25 2.29 -7.63 -4.18
CA SER A 25 2.10 -6.17 -4.22
C SER A 25 2.88 -5.51 -5.35
N GLY A 26 4.13 -5.94 -5.56
CA GLY A 26 4.95 -5.49 -6.68
C GLY A 26 4.38 -5.93 -8.03
N GLU A 27 3.89 -7.17 -8.12
CA GLU A 27 3.31 -7.68 -9.37
C GLU A 27 1.99 -6.98 -9.74
N VAL A 28 1.13 -6.70 -8.76
CA VAL A 28 -0.09 -5.90 -9.00
C VAL A 28 0.26 -4.49 -9.44
N ALA A 29 1.20 -3.82 -8.74
CA ALA A 29 1.63 -2.49 -9.10
C ALA A 29 2.15 -2.43 -10.55
N LYS A 30 3.08 -3.33 -10.94
CA LYS A 30 3.62 -3.40 -12.30
C LYS A 30 2.55 -3.57 -13.38
N ARG A 31 1.48 -4.35 -13.11
CA ARG A 31 0.39 -4.58 -14.08
C ARG A 31 -0.51 -3.38 -14.27
N LEU A 32 -0.57 -2.50 -13.30
CA LEU A 32 -1.39 -1.29 -13.32
C LEU A 32 -0.62 -0.05 -13.77
N ASP A 33 0.70 -0.15 -13.96
CA ASP A 33 1.52 1.00 -14.35
C ASP A 33 1.09 1.59 -15.70
N GLY A 34 0.98 2.90 -15.75
CA GLY A 34 0.59 3.65 -16.94
C GLY A 34 -0.90 3.57 -17.29
N GLN A 35 -1.71 2.75 -16.61
CA GLN A 35 -3.14 2.66 -16.88
C GLN A 35 -3.86 3.96 -16.52
N MET A 36 -4.93 4.27 -17.27
CA MET A 36 -5.82 5.41 -17.00
C MET A 36 -7.02 4.94 -16.18
N ILE A 37 -7.06 5.31 -14.91
CA ILE A 37 -8.11 4.92 -13.97
C ILE A 37 -8.76 6.17 -13.37
N GLY A 38 -10.08 6.29 -13.46
CA GLY A 38 -10.82 7.46 -12.97
C GLY A 38 -10.36 8.78 -13.61
N GLY A 39 -9.84 8.75 -14.83
CA GLY A 39 -9.30 9.92 -15.52
C GLY A 39 -7.94 10.39 -15.00
N CYS A 40 -7.24 9.57 -14.23
CA CYS A 40 -5.88 9.80 -13.74
C CYS A 40 -4.95 8.68 -14.19
N ALA A 41 -3.70 9.01 -14.51
CA ALA A 41 -2.69 7.99 -14.78
C ALA A 41 -2.28 7.29 -13.47
N VAL A 42 -2.16 5.98 -13.49
CA VAL A 42 -1.52 5.24 -12.39
C VAL A 42 0.00 5.31 -12.62
N ARG A 43 0.73 5.80 -11.64
CA ARG A 43 2.19 5.81 -11.61
C ARG A 43 2.67 4.89 -10.52
N THR A 44 3.47 3.91 -10.86
CA THR A 44 3.87 2.89 -9.91
C THR A 44 5.34 3.00 -9.51
N VAL A 45 5.62 2.59 -8.30
CA VAL A 45 6.99 2.48 -7.77
C VAL A 45 7.07 1.21 -6.93
N ILE A 46 8.13 0.44 -7.15
CA ILE A 46 8.44 -0.74 -6.34
C ILE A 46 9.42 -0.31 -5.26
N LEU A 47 9.04 -0.52 -4.02
CA LEU A 47 9.79 -0.09 -2.85
C LEU A 47 10.74 -1.19 -2.39
N PRO A 48 11.97 -0.86 -2.01
CA PRO A 48 12.86 -1.81 -1.35
C PRO A 48 12.29 -2.19 0.02
N VAL A 49 12.57 -3.42 0.48
CA VAL A 49 12.15 -3.90 1.80
C VAL A 49 13.18 -3.44 2.85
N GLN A 50 13.37 -2.12 2.93
CA GLN A 50 14.22 -1.43 3.91
C GLN A 50 13.60 -0.05 4.18
N HIS A 51 13.41 0.29 5.46
CA HIS A 51 12.55 1.43 5.84
C HIS A 51 13.08 2.79 5.37
N GLU A 52 14.38 3.08 5.57
CA GLU A 52 14.96 4.36 5.16
C GLU A 52 14.94 4.52 3.63
N ALA A 53 15.31 3.46 2.89
CA ALA A 53 15.29 3.47 1.43
C ALA A 53 13.86 3.61 0.88
N ALA A 54 12.89 2.90 1.44
CA ALA A 54 11.48 3.03 1.04
C ALA A 54 10.96 4.45 1.27
N ARG A 55 11.25 5.04 2.44
CA ARG A 55 10.90 6.44 2.77
C ARG A 55 11.57 7.42 1.82
N ALA A 56 12.87 7.25 1.53
CA ALA A 56 13.62 8.12 0.62
C ALA A 56 13.04 8.12 -0.81
N VAL A 57 12.53 6.97 -1.26
CA VAL A 57 11.84 6.84 -2.56
C VAL A 57 10.50 7.56 -2.54
N VAL A 58 9.69 7.39 -1.50
CA VAL A 58 8.32 7.94 -1.46
C VAL A 58 8.30 9.44 -1.19
N ALA A 59 9.16 9.95 -0.32
CA ALA A 59 9.12 11.34 0.15
C ALA A 59 9.05 12.40 -0.97
N PRO A 60 9.89 12.37 -2.02
CA PRO A 60 9.82 13.35 -3.12
C PRO A 60 8.56 13.17 -3.97
N LEU A 61 8.00 11.96 -4.08
CA LEU A 61 6.81 11.69 -4.87
C LEU A 61 5.56 12.28 -4.24
N LEU A 62 5.55 12.45 -2.92
CA LEU A 62 4.43 13.12 -2.23
C LEU A 62 4.32 14.60 -2.59
N GLU A 63 5.33 15.20 -3.16
CA GLU A 63 5.35 16.61 -3.59
C GLU A 63 5.03 16.77 -5.09
N ALA A 64 4.92 15.66 -5.82
CA ALA A 64 4.76 15.68 -7.27
C ALA A 64 3.51 16.48 -7.69
N PRO A 65 3.65 17.39 -8.66
CA PRO A 65 2.51 18.11 -9.23
C PRO A 65 1.54 17.12 -9.88
N GLY A 66 0.23 17.31 -9.62
CA GLY A 66 -0.82 16.44 -10.16
C GLY A 66 -1.07 15.15 -9.38
N LEU A 67 -0.34 14.88 -8.28
CA LEU A 67 -0.63 13.76 -7.39
C LEU A 67 -2.00 13.96 -6.72
N VAL A 68 -2.92 13.00 -6.90
CA VAL A 68 -4.31 13.06 -6.40
C VAL A 68 -4.62 12.02 -5.33
N ALA A 69 -3.87 10.92 -5.27
CA ALA A 69 -4.03 9.88 -4.26
C ALA A 69 -2.73 9.07 -4.11
N VAL A 70 -2.54 8.43 -2.94
CA VAL A 70 -1.45 7.50 -2.66
C VAL A 70 -2.03 6.20 -2.14
N VAL A 71 -1.77 5.09 -2.84
CA VAL A 71 -2.17 3.75 -2.39
C VAL A 71 -0.93 2.87 -2.30
N HIS A 72 -0.61 2.44 -1.10
CA HIS A 72 0.45 1.47 -0.88
C HIS A 72 -0.12 0.06 -0.87
N LEU A 73 0.56 -0.87 -1.53
CA LEU A 73 0.25 -2.30 -1.51
C LEU A 73 1.35 -3.06 -0.78
N GLY A 74 1.00 -4.11 -0.05
CA GLY A 74 1.96 -5.01 0.59
C GLY A 74 1.42 -6.42 0.71
N LEU A 75 2.31 -7.38 0.96
CA LEU A 75 1.96 -8.76 1.25
C LEU A 75 1.64 -8.91 2.75
N ALA A 76 0.51 -9.54 3.06
CA ALA A 76 0.21 -10.06 4.39
C ALA A 76 -0.05 -11.56 4.32
N GLY A 77 1.00 -12.34 4.47
CA GLY A 77 0.91 -13.82 4.52
C GLY A 77 -0.05 -14.31 5.60
N GLY A 78 -0.72 -15.42 5.35
CA GLY A 78 -1.70 -16.01 6.26
C GLY A 78 -3.09 -15.39 6.22
N ARG A 79 -3.29 -14.27 5.54
CA ARG A 79 -4.61 -13.66 5.35
C ARG A 79 -5.29 -14.21 4.10
N ALA A 80 -6.56 -14.63 4.23
CA ALA A 80 -7.36 -15.17 3.11
C ALA A 80 -8.05 -14.09 2.28
N ARG A 81 -8.04 -12.85 2.73
CA ARG A 81 -8.81 -11.73 2.17
C ARG A 81 -7.94 -10.50 2.01
N ILE A 82 -8.27 -9.66 1.05
CA ILE A 82 -7.67 -8.32 0.91
C ILE A 82 -8.01 -7.50 2.16
N SER A 83 -7.01 -6.84 2.73
CA SER A 83 -7.15 -6.03 3.93
C SER A 83 -7.03 -4.55 3.60
N LEU A 84 -8.12 -3.81 3.78
CA LEU A 84 -8.14 -2.36 3.68
C LEU A 84 -7.74 -1.78 5.04
N GLU A 85 -6.50 -1.32 5.18
CA GLU A 85 -5.93 -0.92 6.47
C GLU A 85 -6.48 0.43 6.92
N ARG A 86 -7.08 0.45 8.14
CA ARG A 86 -7.72 1.65 8.68
C ARG A 86 -6.76 2.57 9.38
N VAL A 87 -5.74 2.05 10.02
CA VAL A 87 -4.87 2.79 10.93
C VAL A 87 -3.42 2.40 10.73
N ALA A 88 -2.54 3.36 10.79
CA ALA A 88 -1.10 3.20 10.92
C ALA A 88 -0.66 3.77 12.27
N VAL A 89 0.14 3.03 13.03
CA VAL A 89 0.60 3.38 14.37
C VAL A 89 2.05 3.88 14.36
N ASN A 90 2.40 4.74 15.30
CA ASN A 90 3.74 5.34 15.39
C ASN A 90 4.75 4.41 16.08
N VAL A 91 4.91 3.20 15.56
CA VAL A 91 5.88 2.24 16.08
C VAL A 91 6.42 1.34 14.97
N MET A 92 7.72 1.12 14.99
CA MET A 92 8.43 0.08 14.26
C MET A 92 8.92 -0.95 15.28
N ASP A 93 8.36 -2.16 15.19
CA ASP A 93 8.71 -3.31 16.01
C ASP A 93 8.75 -4.55 15.11
N TYR A 94 9.96 -4.95 14.72
CA TYR A 94 10.21 -5.87 13.63
C TYR A 94 10.35 -7.29 14.14
N SER A 95 9.42 -8.17 13.78
CA SER A 95 9.47 -9.60 14.08
C SER A 95 10.54 -10.35 13.30
N ARG A 96 11.13 -9.73 12.26
CA ARG A 96 12.20 -10.27 11.42
C ARG A 96 13.09 -9.14 10.90
N PRO A 97 14.36 -9.41 10.53
CA PRO A 97 15.21 -8.40 9.91
C PRO A 97 14.60 -7.86 8.61
N ASP A 98 14.92 -6.62 8.25
CA ASP A 98 14.67 -6.09 6.91
C ASP A 98 15.72 -6.61 5.89
N ALA A 99 15.65 -6.14 4.64
CA ALA A 99 16.58 -6.58 3.58
C ALA A 99 18.05 -6.21 3.85
N HIS A 100 18.32 -5.30 4.78
CA HIS A 100 19.68 -4.95 5.22
C HIS A 100 20.07 -5.60 6.55
N GLY A 101 19.25 -6.51 7.08
CA GLY A 101 19.51 -7.19 8.34
C GLY A 101 19.16 -6.38 9.59
N GLN A 102 18.48 -5.24 9.43
CA GLN A 102 18.11 -4.38 10.54
C GLN A 102 16.85 -4.90 11.25
N VAL A 103 16.93 -4.96 12.57
CA VAL A 103 15.80 -5.25 13.46
C VAL A 103 15.56 -4.03 14.34
N LEU A 104 14.35 -3.49 14.31
CA LEU A 104 13.94 -2.37 15.15
C LEU A 104 12.97 -2.90 16.22
N CYS A 105 13.05 -2.36 17.42
CA CYS A 105 12.17 -2.74 18.54
C CYS A 105 11.67 -1.47 19.23
N ASP A 106 10.36 -1.28 19.24
CA ASP A 106 9.67 -0.14 19.87
C ASP A 106 10.20 1.26 19.44
N VAL A 107 10.68 1.37 18.19
CA VAL A 107 11.18 2.64 17.65
C VAL A 107 10.02 3.42 17.01
N PRO A 108 9.86 4.73 17.26
CA PRO A 108 8.81 5.51 16.60
C PRO A 108 9.08 5.64 15.09
N CYS A 109 8.02 5.57 14.28
CA CYS A 109 8.13 5.89 12.85
C CYS A 109 8.54 7.36 12.64
N VAL A 110 8.00 8.26 13.45
CA VAL A 110 8.35 9.69 13.47
C VAL A 110 8.47 10.12 14.92
N GLU A 111 9.63 10.66 15.28
CA GLU A 111 9.87 11.26 16.60
C GLU A 111 8.85 12.36 16.85
N ASP A 112 8.29 12.42 18.05
CA ASP A 112 7.24 13.36 18.44
C ASP A 112 5.97 13.36 17.55
N GLY A 113 5.80 12.33 16.71
CA GLY A 113 4.60 12.16 15.90
C GLY A 113 3.42 11.67 16.74
N PRO A 114 2.15 11.89 16.31
CA PRO A 114 0.97 11.37 17.01
C PRO A 114 0.99 9.83 17.06
N ALA A 115 0.33 9.25 18.06
CA ALA A 115 0.31 7.79 18.27
C ALA A 115 -0.17 7.00 17.05
N ALA A 116 -1.04 7.57 16.22
CA ALA A 116 -1.57 6.93 15.01
C ALA A 116 -2.10 7.94 14.00
N HIS A 117 -2.16 7.50 12.74
CA HIS A 117 -2.90 8.17 11.66
C HIS A 117 -3.96 7.23 11.10
N PHE A 118 -5.16 7.76 10.87
CA PHE A 118 -6.19 7.03 10.13
C PHE A 118 -5.94 7.16 8.61
N SER A 119 -6.16 6.06 7.90
CA SER A 119 -6.26 6.07 6.43
C SER A 119 -7.31 7.07 5.98
N THR A 120 -7.01 7.84 4.94
CA THR A 120 -7.96 8.75 4.30
C THR A 120 -8.60 8.15 3.03
N LEU A 121 -8.34 6.86 2.76
CA LEU A 121 -9.03 6.10 1.72
C LEU A 121 -10.51 5.89 2.09
N PRO A 122 -11.43 5.86 1.12
CA PRO A 122 -12.86 5.59 1.34
C PRO A 122 -13.12 4.10 1.58
N LEU A 123 -12.64 3.58 2.74
CA LEU A 123 -12.57 2.14 3.02
C LEU A 123 -13.92 1.43 2.97
N ARG A 124 -15.02 2.12 3.31
CA ARG A 124 -16.36 1.53 3.32
C ARG A 124 -16.89 1.35 1.90
N GLU A 125 -16.68 2.34 1.06
CA GLU A 125 -17.03 2.31 -0.36
C GLU A 125 -16.17 1.26 -1.09
N MET A 126 -14.86 1.21 -0.80
CA MET A 126 -13.96 0.18 -1.33
C MET A 126 -14.44 -1.23 -0.94
N LEU A 127 -14.77 -1.45 0.34
CA LEU A 127 -15.30 -2.74 0.78
C LEU A 127 -16.59 -3.10 0.07
N ALA A 128 -17.49 -2.12 -0.11
CA ALA A 128 -18.78 -2.35 -0.77
C ALA A 128 -18.61 -2.81 -2.23
N VAL A 129 -17.74 -2.14 -3.03
CA VAL A 129 -17.52 -2.53 -4.43
C VAL A 129 -16.79 -3.87 -4.54
N LEU A 130 -15.82 -4.16 -3.66
CA LEU A 130 -15.16 -5.47 -3.62
C LEU A 130 -16.14 -6.58 -3.29
N THR A 131 -17.01 -6.38 -2.31
CA THR A 131 -18.06 -7.34 -1.94
C THR A 131 -19.05 -7.57 -3.08
N ALA A 132 -19.47 -6.51 -3.76
CA ALA A 132 -20.38 -6.59 -4.91
C ALA A 132 -19.78 -7.35 -6.11
N ASP A 133 -18.46 -7.25 -6.29
CA ASP A 133 -17.69 -7.99 -7.33
C ASP A 133 -17.29 -9.41 -6.86
N GLY A 134 -17.73 -9.86 -5.68
CA GLY A 134 -17.44 -11.19 -5.15
C GLY A 134 -15.98 -11.36 -4.65
N ILE A 135 -15.24 -10.28 -4.45
CA ILE A 135 -13.84 -10.31 -4.03
C ILE A 135 -13.75 -10.31 -2.50
N PRO A 136 -13.13 -11.33 -1.89
CA PRO A 136 -13.00 -11.39 -0.44
C PRO A 136 -12.15 -10.24 0.10
N ALA A 137 -12.73 -9.36 0.91
CA ALA A 137 -12.06 -8.22 1.52
C ALA A 137 -12.63 -7.91 2.92
N TYR A 138 -11.91 -7.11 3.69
CA TYR A 138 -12.38 -6.56 4.97
C TYR A 138 -11.62 -5.29 5.33
N VAL A 139 -12.18 -4.49 6.25
CA VAL A 139 -11.46 -3.37 6.85
C VAL A 139 -10.66 -3.90 8.03
N SER A 140 -9.34 -3.78 7.96
CA SER A 140 -8.40 -4.19 8.99
C SER A 140 -8.07 -3.02 9.93
N ASN A 141 -7.80 -3.32 11.19
CA ASN A 141 -7.43 -2.32 12.19
C ASN A 141 -5.93 -2.33 12.52
N THR A 142 -5.12 -3.05 11.76
CA THR A 142 -3.66 -3.06 11.94
C THR A 142 -2.94 -3.51 10.69
N ALA A 143 -1.99 -2.70 10.25
CA ALA A 143 -1.01 -3.04 9.20
C ALA A 143 0.22 -3.78 9.79
N GLY A 144 0.17 -4.16 11.08
CA GLY A 144 1.33 -4.65 11.82
C GLY A 144 2.23 -3.49 12.28
N THR A 145 3.50 -3.81 12.53
CA THR A 145 4.51 -2.86 13.01
C THR A 145 5.79 -2.90 12.18
N TYR A 146 5.72 -3.55 11.01
CA TYR A 146 6.82 -3.67 10.05
C TYR A 146 6.77 -2.55 9.00
N LEU A 147 7.49 -2.69 7.88
CA LEU A 147 7.60 -1.68 6.81
C LEU A 147 6.27 -1.20 6.25
N CYS A 148 5.26 -2.07 6.18
CA CYS A 148 3.93 -1.72 5.68
C CYS A 148 3.28 -0.63 6.54
N ASN A 149 3.35 -0.80 7.86
CA ASN A 149 2.88 0.20 8.81
C ASN A 149 3.72 1.49 8.71
N ASP A 150 5.04 1.35 8.65
CA ASP A 150 5.95 2.46 8.60
C ASP A 150 5.72 3.37 7.39
N ILE A 151 5.66 2.81 6.18
CA ILE A 151 5.44 3.61 4.96
C ILE A 151 4.04 4.23 4.94
N SER A 152 3.04 3.53 5.47
CA SER A 152 1.69 4.07 5.63
C SER A 152 1.67 5.26 6.60
N TYR A 153 2.27 5.07 7.79
CA TYR A 153 2.33 6.10 8.82
C TYR A 153 3.07 7.35 8.31
N THR A 154 4.28 7.18 7.78
CA THR A 154 5.12 8.30 7.33
C THR A 154 4.51 9.05 6.16
N THR A 155 3.82 8.36 5.24
CA THR A 155 3.06 8.99 4.15
C THR A 155 1.91 9.85 4.69
N LEU A 156 1.06 9.28 5.54
CA LEU A 156 -0.08 10.01 6.14
C LEU A 156 0.38 11.20 6.97
N HIS A 157 1.44 11.03 7.77
CA HIS A 157 2.06 12.09 8.54
C HIS A 157 2.58 13.22 7.63
N ALA A 158 3.33 12.87 6.59
CA ALA A 158 3.90 13.84 5.66
C ALA A 158 2.83 14.64 4.91
N LEU A 159 1.76 13.99 4.46
CA LEU A 159 0.64 14.65 3.79
C LEU A 159 -0.09 15.60 4.76
N GLY A 160 -0.36 15.15 5.99
CA GLY A 160 -0.99 15.97 7.03
C GLY A 160 -0.15 17.19 7.40
N ARG A 161 1.17 17.04 7.58
CA ARG A 161 2.09 18.14 7.87
C ARG A 161 2.14 19.19 6.75
N ARG A 162 1.91 18.78 5.51
CA ARG A 162 1.88 19.67 4.33
C ARG A 162 0.49 20.23 4.03
N GLY A 163 -0.53 19.91 4.82
CA GLY A 163 -1.91 20.32 4.57
C GLY A 163 -2.50 19.76 3.26
N ARG A 164 -1.95 18.63 2.76
CA ARG A 164 -2.44 17.97 1.53
C ARG A 164 -3.54 16.99 1.88
N SER A 165 -4.78 17.38 1.63
CA SER A 165 -5.98 16.54 1.79
C SER A 165 -6.22 15.69 0.55
N ILE A 166 -5.35 14.71 0.29
CA ILE A 166 -5.56 13.69 -0.76
C ILE A 166 -5.78 12.33 -0.11
N PRO A 167 -6.59 11.43 -0.74
CA PRO A 167 -6.74 10.06 -0.25
C PRO A 167 -5.40 9.33 -0.20
N ALA A 168 -5.09 8.74 0.96
CA ALA A 168 -3.87 7.96 1.16
C ALA A 168 -4.11 6.81 2.14
N GLY A 169 -3.44 5.68 1.94
CA GLY A 169 -3.51 4.54 2.83
C GLY A 169 -2.86 3.29 2.26
N PHE A 170 -3.16 2.15 2.90
CA PHE A 170 -2.50 0.88 2.65
C PHE A 170 -3.51 -0.25 2.42
N ILE A 171 -3.22 -1.14 1.47
CA ILE A 171 -3.99 -2.34 1.17
C ILE A 171 -3.05 -3.54 1.20
N HIS A 172 -3.34 -4.51 2.06
CA HIS A 172 -2.62 -5.78 2.09
C HIS A 172 -3.27 -6.83 1.18
N LEU A 173 -2.41 -7.56 0.49
CA LEU A 173 -2.76 -8.65 -0.42
C LEU A 173 -2.33 -9.98 0.18
N PRO A 174 -3.08 -11.08 -0.05
CA PRO A 174 -2.69 -12.43 0.34
C PRO A 174 -1.45 -12.94 -0.41
N PHE A 175 -0.96 -14.13 -0.03
CA PHE A 175 -0.01 -14.89 -0.84
C PHE A 175 -0.54 -15.20 -2.25
N LEU A 176 0.37 -15.33 -3.20
CA LEU A 176 0.08 -15.99 -4.48
C LEU A 176 0.02 -17.51 -4.30
N PRO A 177 -0.78 -18.24 -5.09
CA PRO A 177 -0.77 -19.72 -5.07
C PRO A 177 0.63 -20.32 -5.32
N SER A 178 1.43 -19.71 -6.20
CA SER A 178 2.81 -20.12 -6.46
C SER A 178 3.72 -20.04 -5.24
N MET A 179 3.54 -19.02 -4.38
CA MET A 179 4.32 -18.87 -3.15
C MET A 179 3.97 -19.96 -2.14
N VAL A 180 2.67 -20.22 -1.95
CA VAL A 180 2.18 -21.27 -1.07
C VAL A 180 2.69 -22.63 -1.51
N SER A 181 2.66 -22.91 -2.81
CA SER A 181 3.16 -24.16 -3.40
C SER A 181 4.69 -24.28 -3.26
N ALA A 182 5.44 -23.22 -3.55
CA ALA A 182 6.91 -23.25 -3.52
C ALA A 182 7.46 -23.52 -2.10
N HIS A 183 6.79 -22.99 -1.07
CA HIS A 183 7.20 -23.15 0.34
C HIS A 183 6.43 -24.28 1.06
N ASN A 184 5.58 -25.02 0.35
CA ASN A 184 4.72 -26.08 0.92
C ASN A 184 3.95 -25.61 2.18
N LEU A 185 3.33 -24.42 2.10
CA LEU A 185 2.60 -23.81 3.21
C LEU A 185 1.14 -24.28 3.25
N GLU A 186 0.60 -24.48 4.43
CA GLU A 186 -0.83 -24.62 4.67
C GLU A 186 -1.46 -23.24 4.92
N GLN A 187 -1.38 -22.36 3.93
CA GLN A 187 -1.82 -20.96 4.04
C GLN A 187 -2.79 -20.59 2.91
N PRO A 188 -3.73 -19.69 3.17
CA PRO A 188 -4.60 -19.20 2.12
C PRO A 188 -3.83 -18.38 1.09
N SER A 189 -4.32 -18.42 -0.15
CA SER A 189 -3.77 -17.63 -1.26
C SER A 189 -4.87 -17.04 -2.12
N MET A 190 -4.51 -16.05 -2.93
CA MET A 190 -5.38 -15.42 -3.92
C MET A 190 -4.60 -15.29 -5.24
N ASP A 191 -5.25 -15.55 -6.37
CA ASP A 191 -4.59 -15.45 -7.66
C ASP A 191 -4.31 -13.98 -8.05
N LEU A 192 -3.28 -13.78 -8.85
CA LEU A 192 -2.85 -12.43 -9.23
C LEU A 192 -3.91 -11.66 -10.05
N PRO A 193 -4.62 -12.28 -11.03
CA PRO A 193 -5.70 -11.62 -11.75
C PRO A 193 -6.80 -11.06 -10.83
N LEU A 194 -7.19 -11.79 -9.79
CA LEU A 194 -8.20 -11.33 -8.84
C LEU A 194 -7.69 -10.16 -7.99
N MET A 195 -6.42 -10.19 -7.58
CA MET A 195 -5.80 -9.07 -6.87
C MET A 195 -5.71 -7.82 -7.76
N VAL A 196 -5.29 -7.96 -9.02
CA VAL A 196 -5.26 -6.86 -10.01
C VAL A 196 -6.65 -6.27 -10.17
N ARG A 197 -7.67 -7.12 -10.42
CA ARG A 197 -9.07 -6.72 -10.54
C ARG A 197 -9.53 -5.94 -9.30
N ALA A 198 -9.19 -6.43 -8.11
CA ALA A 198 -9.55 -5.75 -6.86
C ALA A 198 -9.01 -4.32 -6.79
N ILE A 199 -7.74 -4.13 -7.16
CA ILE A 199 -7.13 -2.79 -7.13
C ILE A 199 -7.70 -1.91 -8.26
N GLU A 200 -7.95 -2.44 -9.46
CA GLU A 200 -8.59 -1.69 -10.56
C GLU A 200 -9.94 -1.10 -10.17
N ILE A 201 -10.77 -1.84 -9.43
CA ILE A 201 -12.12 -1.37 -9.06
C ILE A 201 -12.14 -0.43 -7.87
N VAL A 202 -11.12 -0.44 -7.00
CA VAL A 202 -11.07 0.48 -5.84
C VAL A 202 -10.34 1.79 -6.14
N LEU A 203 -9.38 1.80 -7.07
CA LEU A 203 -8.60 3.01 -7.39
C LEU A 203 -9.48 4.19 -7.86
N PRO A 204 -10.54 4.02 -8.67
CA PRO A 204 -11.40 5.14 -9.06
C PRO A 204 -12.00 5.89 -7.87
N LEU A 205 -12.26 5.19 -6.77
CA LEU A 205 -12.84 5.77 -5.55
C LEU A 205 -11.85 6.70 -4.80
N THR A 206 -10.56 6.62 -5.13
CA THR A 206 -9.52 7.48 -4.53
C THR A 206 -9.36 8.80 -5.29
N VAL A 207 -10.02 8.95 -6.44
CA VAL A 207 -9.91 10.16 -7.25
C VAL A 207 -10.95 11.18 -6.77
N PRO A 208 -10.55 12.34 -6.22
CA PRO A 208 -11.49 13.37 -5.83
C PRO A 208 -12.30 13.86 -7.03
N ALA A 209 -13.61 14.09 -6.84
CA ALA A 209 -14.46 14.74 -7.83
C ALA A 209 -13.84 16.08 -8.26
N ARG A 210 -14.06 16.46 -9.52
CA ARG A 210 -13.57 17.74 -10.08
C ARG A 210 -14.39 18.89 -9.55
#